data_351654f7d8f28fd4b3558e1ef12842fb
#
_entry.id   351654f7d8f28fd4b3558e1ef12842fb
#
_cell.length_a   1.000
_cell.length_b   1.000
_cell.length_c   1.000
_cell.angle_alpha   90.00
_cell.angle_beta   90.00
_cell.angle_gamma   90.00
#
_symmetry.space_group_name_H-M   'P 1'
#
loop_
_entity.id
_entity.type
_entity.pdbx_description
1 polymer ?
#
loop_
_entity_poly.entity_id
_entity_poly.type
_entity_poly.pdbx_seq_one_letter_code
_entity_poly.pdbx_strand_id
1 'polypeptide(L)'
;VKSSISEDDVIGIPYLFRSEKELPELEKLALTHCQGKTLDVGAGSGCHSIILKEKGIDVTAIDISKGAVEVINKRGVHAECINFFDVQEKYDTLLFLMNGLGLSGDLDGLSEFLKKAKSLLNTNGQILLDSSDIKYMFEEDDGSVWVDLNRSYYGEVTYQMEYKDLTTDKFSWL
;
A
#
# COMPACT_ATOMS: atom_id res chain seq x y z
N VAL A 1 -8.58 -0.52 -13.64
CA VAL A 1 -8.91 -1.07 -12.31
C VAL A 1 -10.41 -1.17 -12.19
N LYS A 2 -10.90 -2.35 -11.87
CA LYS A 2 -12.31 -2.59 -11.57
C LYS A 2 -12.48 -2.67 -10.06
N SER A 3 -13.54 -2.06 -9.55
CA SER A 3 -13.90 -2.11 -8.14
C SER A 3 -15.33 -2.60 -7.94
N SER A 4 -15.65 -3.05 -6.73
CA SER A 4 -17.02 -3.46 -6.37
C SER A 4 -17.94 -2.28 -6.04
N ILE A 5 -17.43 -1.05 -6.02
CA ILE A 5 -18.13 0.14 -5.51
C ILE A 5 -18.17 1.33 -6.48
N SER A 6 -17.42 1.28 -7.59
CA SER A 6 -17.35 2.37 -8.56
C SER A 6 -17.26 1.85 -9.98
N GLU A 7 -17.43 2.75 -10.95
CA GLU A 7 -17.10 2.49 -12.36
C GLU A 7 -15.61 2.18 -12.54
N ASP A 8 -15.26 1.61 -13.69
CA ASP A 8 -13.88 1.27 -14.03
C ASP A 8 -13.01 2.53 -14.05
N ASP A 9 -11.86 2.47 -13.39
CA ASP A 9 -10.89 3.56 -13.34
C ASP A 9 -9.58 3.19 -14.04
N VAL A 10 -8.80 4.19 -14.45
CA VAL A 10 -7.53 4.03 -15.15
C VAL A 10 -6.40 4.69 -14.37
N ILE A 11 -5.48 3.87 -13.88
CA ILE A 11 -4.23 4.37 -13.29
C ILE A 11 -3.19 4.48 -14.41
N GLY A 12 -2.76 5.70 -14.72
CA GLY A 12 -1.70 5.94 -15.70
C GLY A 12 -0.36 5.35 -15.24
N ILE A 13 0.34 4.65 -16.12
CA ILE A 13 1.66 4.07 -15.79
C ILE A 13 2.64 5.11 -15.20
N PRO A 14 2.73 6.37 -15.70
CA PRO A 14 3.62 7.39 -15.10
C PRO A 14 3.34 7.64 -13.61
N TYR A 15 2.09 7.49 -13.16
CA TYR A 15 1.72 7.66 -11.75
C TYR A 15 2.46 6.70 -10.82
N LEU A 16 2.79 5.50 -11.29
CA LEU A 16 3.56 4.52 -10.52
C LEU A 16 5.05 4.87 -10.41
N PHE A 17 5.55 5.81 -11.25
CA PHE A 17 6.96 6.19 -11.33
C PHE A 17 7.23 7.63 -10.89
N ARG A 18 6.36 8.19 -10.07
CA ARG A 18 6.44 9.57 -9.57
C ARG A 18 7.78 9.87 -8.91
N SER A 19 8.25 11.07 -9.12
CA SER A 19 9.35 11.67 -8.34
C SER A 19 8.81 12.27 -7.04
N GLU A 20 9.70 12.64 -6.11
CA GLU A 20 9.30 13.27 -4.84
C GLU A 20 8.43 14.51 -5.03
N LYS A 21 8.68 15.31 -6.08
CA LYS A 21 7.89 16.52 -6.35
C LYS A 21 6.44 16.23 -6.72
N GLU A 22 6.19 15.06 -7.29
CA GLU A 22 4.89 14.62 -7.78
C GLU A 22 4.09 13.84 -6.73
N LEU A 23 4.71 13.51 -5.59
CA LEU A 23 4.01 12.82 -4.50
C LEU A 23 2.97 13.72 -3.85
N PRO A 24 1.81 13.17 -3.44
CA PRO A 24 0.90 13.85 -2.52
C PRO A 24 1.58 14.25 -1.21
N GLU A 25 1.08 15.30 -0.58
CA GLU A 25 1.64 15.82 0.66
C GLU A 25 1.64 14.79 1.79
N LEU A 26 0.61 13.92 1.85
CA LEU A 26 0.53 12.84 2.84
C LEU A 26 1.70 11.85 2.69
N GLU A 27 1.99 11.43 1.45
CA GLU A 27 3.10 10.52 1.16
C GLU A 27 4.45 11.19 1.49
N LYS A 28 4.64 12.46 1.10
CA LYS A 28 5.84 13.23 1.47
C LYS A 28 6.04 13.29 2.97
N LEU A 29 4.96 13.59 3.72
CA LEU A 29 5.00 13.63 5.17
C LEU A 29 5.43 12.28 5.76
N ALA A 30 4.84 11.18 5.31
CA ALA A 30 5.21 9.84 5.74
C ALA A 30 6.71 9.56 5.49
N LEU A 31 7.24 9.91 4.32
CA LEU A 31 8.66 9.73 4.01
C LEU A 31 9.59 10.56 4.91
N THR A 32 9.15 11.73 5.39
CA THR A 32 9.95 12.53 6.35
C THR A 32 10.05 11.88 7.74
N HIS A 33 9.11 11.02 8.07
CA HIS A 33 9.09 10.29 9.35
C HIS A 33 9.82 8.93 9.29
N CYS A 34 10.20 8.45 8.11
CA CYS A 34 10.98 7.22 8.00
C CYS A 34 12.35 7.39 8.65
N GLN A 35 12.75 6.40 9.46
CA GLN A 35 14.02 6.39 10.17
C GLN A 35 14.56 4.98 10.32
N GLY A 36 15.89 4.87 10.41
CA GLY A 36 16.57 3.59 10.61
C GLY A 36 16.35 2.62 9.45
N LYS A 37 16.40 1.32 9.76
CA LYS A 37 16.12 0.25 8.80
C LYS A 37 14.63 0.24 8.47
N THR A 38 14.30 0.55 7.23
CA THR A 38 12.91 0.73 6.75
C THR A 38 12.51 -0.39 5.81
N LEU A 39 11.31 -0.95 6.00
CA LEU A 39 10.67 -1.88 5.07
C LEU A 39 9.54 -1.14 4.33
N ASP A 40 9.65 -1.03 3.01
CA ASP A 40 8.58 -0.51 2.13
C ASP A 40 7.77 -1.69 1.60
N VAL A 41 6.52 -1.80 2.05
CA VAL A 41 5.65 -2.97 1.81
C VAL A 41 4.65 -2.69 0.71
N GLY A 42 4.59 -3.58 -0.29
CA GLY A 42 3.79 -3.37 -1.50
C GLY A 42 4.37 -2.27 -2.38
N ALA A 43 5.70 -2.24 -2.48
CA ALA A 43 6.46 -1.11 -3.03
C ALA A 43 6.18 -0.81 -4.51
N GLY A 44 5.50 -1.68 -5.26
CA GLY A 44 5.12 -1.49 -6.66
C GLY A 44 6.30 -1.21 -7.57
N SER A 45 6.42 0.00 -8.11
CA SER A 45 7.56 0.42 -8.92
C SER A 45 8.74 0.94 -8.09
N GLY A 46 8.59 1.07 -6.76
CA GLY A 46 9.60 1.54 -5.82
C GLY A 46 9.77 3.06 -5.76
N CYS A 47 8.74 3.84 -6.10
CA CYS A 47 8.88 5.30 -6.06
C CYS A 47 9.25 5.81 -4.66
N HIS A 48 8.64 5.31 -3.60
CA HIS A 48 8.96 5.68 -2.22
C HIS A 48 10.33 5.16 -1.79
N SER A 49 10.62 3.89 -2.09
CA SER A 49 11.91 3.26 -1.77
C SER A 49 13.10 4.01 -2.39
N ILE A 50 12.97 4.48 -3.62
CA ILE A 50 14.02 5.22 -4.31
C ILE A 50 14.27 6.56 -3.61
N ILE A 51 13.21 7.29 -3.30
CA ILE A 51 13.30 8.58 -2.61
C ILE A 51 13.94 8.40 -1.22
N LEU A 52 13.54 7.35 -0.47
CA LEU A 52 14.14 7.05 0.82
C LEU A 52 15.63 6.74 0.70
N LYS A 53 16.01 5.94 -0.27
CA LYS A 53 17.42 5.64 -0.55
C LYS A 53 18.23 6.89 -0.90
N GLU A 54 17.70 7.77 -1.76
CA GLU A 54 18.33 9.05 -2.11
C GLU A 54 18.52 9.97 -0.90
N LYS A 55 17.64 9.84 0.10
CA LYS A 55 17.76 10.53 1.41
C LYS A 55 18.71 9.83 2.39
N GLY A 56 19.31 8.72 2.00
CA GLY A 56 20.27 7.96 2.82
C GLY A 56 19.62 7.04 3.86
N ILE A 57 18.34 6.73 3.73
CA ILE A 57 17.64 5.74 4.57
C ILE A 57 18.00 4.33 4.09
N ASP A 58 18.29 3.44 5.03
CA ASP A 58 18.46 2.01 4.79
C ASP A 58 17.10 1.37 4.50
N VAL A 59 16.77 1.19 3.24
CA VAL A 59 15.46 0.71 2.79
C VAL A 59 15.55 -0.62 2.05
N THR A 60 14.70 -1.54 2.45
CA THR A 60 14.36 -2.78 1.73
C THR A 60 12.93 -2.66 1.22
N ALA A 61 12.71 -2.97 -0.06
CA ALA A 61 11.37 -3.01 -0.65
C ALA A 61 10.88 -4.46 -0.73
N ILE A 62 9.59 -4.69 -0.53
CA ILE A 62 8.97 -5.98 -0.81
C ILE A 62 7.71 -5.80 -1.65
N ASP A 63 7.49 -6.76 -2.53
CA ASP A 63 6.24 -6.87 -3.31
C ASP A 63 6.00 -8.34 -3.66
N ILE A 64 4.75 -8.72 -3.87
CA ILE A 64 4.39 -10.07 -4.33
C ILE A 64 4.56 -10.23 -5.85
N SER A 65 4.64 -9.12 -6.57
CA SER A 65 4.84 -9.09 -8.02
C SER A 65 6.32 -9.21 -8.38
N LYS A 66 6.70 -10.30 -9.04
CA LYS A 66 8.07 -10.48 -9.58
C LYS A 66 8.47 -9.33 -10.50
N GLY A 67 7.53 -8.84 -11.34
CA GLY A 67 7.80 -7.72 -12.24
C GLY A 67 8.08 -6.42 -11.51
N ALA A 68 7.34 -6.12 -10.43
CA ALA A 68 7.59 -4.97 -9.57
C ALA A 68 9.00 -5.05 -8.95
N VAL A 69 9.34 -6.17 -8.35
CA VAL A 69 10.67 -6.42 -7.74
C VAL A 69 11.80 -6.27 -8.74
N GLU A 70 11.64 -6.81 -9.96
CA GLU A 70 12.65 -6.62 -11.03
C GLU A 70 12.84 -5.16 -11.40
N VAL A 71 11.75 -4.37 -11.44
CA VAL A 71 11.81 -2.94 -11.74
C VAL A 71 12.55 -2.20 -10.62
N ILE A 72 12.22 -2.45 -9.36
CA ILE A 72 12.87 -1.81 -8.21
C ILE A 72 14.35 -2.11 -8.18
N ASN A 73 14.75 -3.38 -8.36
CA ASN A 73 16.15 -3.79 -8.38
C ASN A 73 16.92 -3.12 -9.52
N LYS A 74 16.33 -3.02 -10.73
CA LYS A 74 16.94 -2.29 -11.87
C LYS A 74 17.09 -0.78 -11.59
N ARG A 75 16.25 -0.21 -10.75
CA ARG A 75 16.33 1.19 -10.30
C ARG A 75 17.29 1.36 -9.11
N GLY A 76 17.93 0.28 -8.66
CA GLY A 76 19.04 0.30 -7.72
C GLY A 76 18.63 0.22 -6.24
N VAL A 77 17.40 -0.08 -5.90
CA VAL A 77 16.97 -0.38 -4.52
C VAL A 77 16.90 -1.89 -4.34
N HIS A 78 17.31 -2.40 -3.18
CA HIS A 78 17.16 -3.82 -2.85
C HIS A 78 15.68 -4.15 -2.66
N ALA A 79 15.20 -5.13 -3.42
CA ALA A 79 13.81 -5.58 -3.36
C ALA A 79 13.70 -7.10 -3.38
N GLU A 80 12.75 -7.63 -2.63
CA GLU A 80 12.48 -9.06 -2.49
C GLU A 80 11.03 -9.38 -2.90
N CYS A 81 10.87 -10.50 -3.64
CA CYS A 81 9.56 -11.01 -4.00
C CYS A 81 9.04 -11.91 -2.89
N ILE A 82 8.39 -11.32 -1.89
CA ILE A 82 7.93 -12.00 -0.70
C ILE A 82 6.59 -11.40 -0.23
N ASN A 83 5.73 -12.24 0.34
CA ASN A 83 4.53 -11.78 1.01
C ASN A 83 4.90 -11.15 2.36
N PHE A 84 4.27 -10.04 2.71
CA PHE A 84 4.46 -9.37 4.00
C PHE A 84 4.35 -10.31 5.20
N PHE A 85 3.41 -11.24 5.19
CA PHE A 85 3.21 -12.20 6.27
C PHE A 85 4.37 -13.22 6.43
N ASP A 86 5.20 -13.40 5.41
CA ASP A 86 6.36 -14.31 5.42
C ASP A 86 7.66 -13.64 5.87
N VAL A 87 7.69 -12.30 5.96
CA VAL A 87 8.87 -11.53 6.42
C VAL A 87 9.23 -11.94 7.85
N GLN A 88 10.53 -12.12 8.13
CA GLN A 88 11.02 -12.51 9.45
C GLN A 88 11.95 -11.47 10.10
N GLU A 89 12.57 -10.63 9.28
CA GLU A 89 13.48 -9.58 9.76
C GLU A 89 12.74 -8.47 10.49
N LYS A 90 13.48 -7.75 11.35
CA LYS A 90 12.97 -6.62 12.11
C LYS A 90 13.45 -5.30 11.52
N TYR A 91 12.62 -4.27 11.66
CA TYR A 91 12.80 -2.94 11.11
C TYR A 91 12.51 -1.86 12.14
N ASP A 92 13.06 -0.67 11.92
CA ASP A 92 12.78 0.52 12.73
C ASP A 92 11.54 1.25 12.21
N THR A 93 11.30 1.16 10.88
CA THR A 93 10.10 1.69 10.24
C THR A 93 9.49 0.64 9.31
N LEU A 94 8.19 0.42 9.43
CA LEU A 94 7.37 -0.28 8.43
C LEU A 94 6.54 0.76 7.71
N LEU A 95 6.66 0.83 6.38
CA LEU A 95 5.97 1.79 5.52
C LEU A 95 4.95 1.07 4.65
N PHE A 96 3.69 1.53 4.71
CA PHE A 96 2.56 1.02 3.94
C PHE A 96 1.81 2.20 3.35
N LEU A 97 2.12 2.59 2.12
CA LEU A 97 1.51 3.74 1.45
C LEU A 97 0.64 3.34 0.27
N MET A 98 -0.15 4.29 -0.22
CA MET A 98 -1.16 4.13 -1.26
C MET A 98 -2.30 3.21 -0.81
N ASN A 99 -2.96 3.58 0.29
CA ASN A 99 -3.95 2.77 1.01
C ASN A 99 -3.37 1.46 1.53
N GLY A 100 -2.18 1.54 2.14
CA GLY A 100 -1.44 0.39 2.61
C GLY A 100 -2.17 -0.43 3.68
N LEU A 101 -3.12 0.16 4.42
CA LEU A 101 -4.00 -0.58 5.32
C LEU A 101 -4.78 -1.68 4.59
N GLY A 102 -5.08 -1.48 3.32
CA GLY A 102 -5.81 -2.44 2.49
C GLY A 102 -5.14 -3.81 2.35
N LEU A 103 -3.84 -3.93 2.64
CA LEU A 103 -3.14 -5.22 2.72
C LEU A 103 -3.72 -6.16 3.78
N SER A 104 -4.50 -5.65 4.73
CA SER A 104 -5.27 -6.48 5.68
C SER A 104 -6.41 -7.25 5.01
N GLY A 105 -6.86 -6.83 3.82
CA GLY A 105 -7.93 -7.41 3.05
C GLY A 105 -9.33 -7.00 3.55
N ASP A 106 -9.64 -7.26 4.80
CA ASP A 106 -10.90 -6.97 5.47
C ASP A 106 -10.69 -6.65 6.96
N LEU A 107 -11.78 -6.35 7.68
CA LEU A 107 -11.73 -6.08 9.12
C LEU A 107 -11.26 -7.28 9.95
N ASP A 108 -11.60 -8.49 9.55
CA ASP A 108 -11.17 -9.69 10.28
C ASP A 108 -9.65 -9.88 10.14
N GLY A 109 -9.08 -9.64 8.94
CA GLY A 109 -7.64 -9.69 8.67
C GLY A 109 -6.84 -8.58 9.34
N LEU A 110 -7.47 -7.44 9.69
CA LEU A 110 -6.78 -6.29 10.29
C LEU A 110 -6.04 -6.65 11.59
N SER A 111 -6.63 -7.49 12.44
CA SER A 111 -5.99 -7.91 13.69
C SER A 111 -4.72 -8.72 13.44
N GLU A 112 -4.73 -9.61 12.45
CA GLU A 112 -3.56 -10.41 12.07
C GLU A 112 -2.48 -9.53 11.44
N PHE A 113 -2.87 -8.63 10.52
CA PHE A 113 -1.99 -7.66 9.91
C PHE A 113 -1.23 -6.83 10.96
N LEU A 114 -1.94 -6.23 11.93
CA LEU A 114 -1.33 -5.41 12.98
C LEU A 114 -0.44 -6.22 13.92
N LYS A 115 -0.81 -7.47 14.26
CA LYS A 115 0.05 -8.36 15.06
C LYS A 115 1.33 -8.69 14.31
N LYS A 116 1.23 -8.99 13.02
CA LYS A 116 2.39 -9.25 12.17
C LYS A 116 3.28 -8.02 12.09
N ALA A 117 2.73 -6.84 11.76
CA ALA A 117 3.48 -5.60 11.72
C ALA A 117 4.22 -5.33 13.04
N LYS A 118 3.52 -5.44 14.17
CA LYS A 118 4.14 -5.29 15.49
C LYS A 118 5.29 -6.27 15.73
N SER A 119 5.18 -7.51 15.25
CA SER A 119 6.21 -8.54 15.46
C SER A 119 7.51 -8.23 14.69
N LEU A 120 7.42 -7.44 13.61
CA LEU A 120 8.55 -7.05 12.78
C LEU A 120 9.22 -5.73 13.21
N LEU A 121 8.73 -5.09 14.29
CA LEU A 121 9.35 -3.86 14.80
C LEU A 121 10.50 -4.16 15.74
N ASN A 122 11.56 -3.37 15.58
CA ASN A 122 12.59 -3.19 16.62
C ASN A 122 12.01 -2.45 17.82
N THR A 123 12.76 -2.40 18.93
CA THR A 123 12.40 -1.57 20.09
C THR A 123 12.30 -0.10 19.66
N ASN A 124 11.20 0.55 19.98
CA ASN A 124 10.84 1.91 19.55
C ASN A 124 10.64 2.08 18.04
N GLY A 125 10.47 0.99 17.29
CA GLY A 125 10.10 1.05 15.89
C GLY A 125 8.68 1.58 15.69
N GLN A 126 8.38 2.00 14.47
CA GLN A 126 7.12 2.64 14.09
C GLN A 126 6.47 1.99 12.86
N ILE A 127 5.17 2.17 12.74
CA ILE A 127 4.39 1.85 11.55
C ILE A 127 3.90 3.16 10.97
N LEU A 128 4.17 3.41 9.70
CA LEU A 128 3.62 4.50 8.90
C LEU A 128 2.72 3.88 7.85
N LEU A 129 1.45 4.16 7.93
CA LEU A 129 0.46 3.65 6.97
C LEU A 129 -0.56 4.74 6.65
N ASP A 130 -1.16 4.63 5.49
CA ASP A 130 -2.30 5.42 5.08
C ASP A 130 -3.53 4.55 4.82
N SER A 131 -4.69 5.17 4.91
CA SER A 131 -5.95 4.62 4.49
C SER A 131 -6.87 5.74 4.02
N SER A 132 -7.87 5.41 3.21
CA SER A 132 -8.88 6.37 2.75
C SER A 132 -10.24 6.02 3.36
N ASP A 133 -10.89 7.01 3.97
CA ASP A 133 -12.33 6.87 4.26
C ASP A 133 -13.11 7.09 2.96
N ILE A 134 -13.70 6.01 2.47
CA ILE A 134 -14.48 6.04 1.22
C ILE A 134 -15.96 6.38 1.44
N LYS A 135 -16.33 6.85 2.63
CA LYS A 135 -17.71 7.23 2.94
C LYS A 135 -18.31 8.19 1.91
N TYR A 136 -17.49 9.11 1.38
CA TYR A 136 -17.91 10.09 0.36
C TYR A 136 -18.48 9.45 -0.92
N MET A 137 -18.12 8.19 -1.21
CA MET A 137 -18.64 7.46 -2.38
C MET A 137 -20.08 6.99 -2.20
N PHE A 138 -20.63 7.07 -1.00
CA PHE A 138 -21.96 6.66 -0.62
C PHE A 138 -22.82 7.84 -0.16
N GLU A 139 -22.30 9.06 -0.23
CA GLU A 139 -22.95 10.29 0.22
C GLU A 139 -23.69 10.96 -0.94
N GLU A 140 -24.95 11.28 -0.72
CA GLU A 140 -25.79 12.01 -1.66
C GLU A 140 -25.66 13.54 -1.44
N ASP A 141 -26.17 14.33 -2.38
CA ASP A 141 -26.09 15.80 -2.32
C ASP A 141 -26.76 16.41 -1.08
N ASP A 142 -27.70 15.71 -0.47
CA ASP A 142 -28.42 16.14 0.75
C ASP A 142 -27.69 15.72 2.05
N GLY A 143 -26.51 15.08 1.95
CA GLY A 143 -25.71 14.58 3.06
C GLY A 143 -26.17 13.23 3.63
N SER A 144 -27.18 12.60 3.03
CA SER A 144 -27.53 11.22 3.38
C SER A 144 -26.48 10.24 2.87
N VAL A 145 -26.34 9.11 3.56
CA VAL A 145 -25.35 8.08 3.20
C VAL A 145 -26.05 6.75 3.00
N TRP A 146 -25.87 6.15 1.84
CA TRP A 146 -26.43 4.85 1.49
C TRP A 146 -25.36 3.77 1.57
N VAL A 147 -25.47 2.90 2.58
CA VAL A 147 -24.58 1.74 2.74
C VAL A 147 -25.37 0.45 2.70
N ASP A 148 -24.77 -0.60 2.15
CA ASP A 148 -25.36 -1.95 2.16
C ASP A 148 -25.21 -2.55 3.57
N LEU A 149 -26.31 -2.65 4.29
CA LEU A 149 -26.37 -3.20 5.65
C LEU A 149 -26.12 -4.74 5.70
N ASN A 150 -26.05 -5.42 4.56
CA ASN A 150 -25.67 -6.83 4.51
C ASN A 150 -24.14 -7.04 4.47
N ARG A 151 -23.36 -5.96 4.30
CA ARG A 151 -21.91 -6.00 4.40
C ARG A 151 -21.48 -5.80 5.86
N SER A 152 -20.35 -6.41 6.23
CA SER A 152 -19.72 -6.22 7.54
C SER A 152 -19.21 -4.78 7.71
N TYR A 153 -18.65 -4.21 6.64
CA TYR A 153 -18.14 -2.85 6.63
C TYR A 153 -18.16 -2.26 5.20
N TYR A 154 -18.56 -0.99 5.08
CA TYR A 154 -18.66 -0.32 3.78
C TYR A 154 -17.29 -0.05 3.13
N GLY A 155 -16.22 0.00 3.92
CA GLY A 155 -14.84 0.21 3.47
C GLY A 155 -14.16 -1.03 2.88
N GLU A 156 -14.79 -2.21 2.92
CA GLU A 156 -14.26 -3.40 2.28
C GLU A 156 -14.58 -3.39 0.78
N VAL A 157 -13.56 -3.30 -0.05
CA VAL A 157 -13.67 -3.21 -1.50
C VAL A 157 -13.00 -4.41 -2.16
N THR A 158 -13.67 -4.97 -3.18
CA THR A 158 -13.05 -5.98 -4.04
C THR A 158 -12.52 -5.29 -5.30
N TYR A 159 -11.24 -5.50 -5.58
CA TYR A 159 -10.57 -4.98 -6.77
C TYR A 159 -10.18 -6.10 -7.74
N GLN A 160 -10.06 -5.72 -9.02
CA GLN A 160 -9.44 -6.50 -10.07
C GLN A 160 -8.67 -5.55 -10.99
N MET A 161 -7.43 -5.87 -11.31
CA MET A 161 -6.62 -5.07 -12.21
C MET A 161 -6.54 -5.72 -13.58
N GLU A 162 -6.58 -4.90 -14.63
CA GLU A 162 -6.40 -5.31 -16.01
C GLU A 162 -5.32 -4.43 -16.66
N TYR A 163 -4.43 -5.06 -17.41
CA TYR A 163 -3.46 -4.35 -18.24
C TYR A 163 -3.24 -5.12 -19.53
N LYS A 164 -3.66 -4.57 -20.66
CA LYS A 164 -3.69 -5.25 -21.97
C LYS A 164 -4.45 -6.59 -21.85
N ASP A 165 -3.78 -7.69 -22.14
CA ASP A 165 -4.35 -9.04 -22.12
C ASP A 165 -4.17 -9.73 -20.75
N LEU A 166 -3.62 -9.03 -19.75
CA LEU A 166 -3.38 -9.55 -18.42
C LEU A 166 -4.48 -9.10 -17.45
N THR A 167 -5.03 -10.02 -16.70
CA THR A 167 -6.04 -9.76 -15.66
C THR A 167 -5.60 -10.46 -14.38
N THR A 168 -5.67 -9.76 -13.25
CA THR A 168 -5.40 -10.37 -11.94
C THR A 168 -6.60 -11.17 -11.45
N ASP A 169 -6.38 -12.03 -10.48
CA ASP A 169 -7.47 -12.50 -9.63
C ASP A 169 -8.10 -11.32 -8.89
N LYS A 170 -9.33 -11.49 -8.43
CA LYS A 170 -9.98 -10.54 -7.53
C LYS A 170 -9.34 -10.60 -6.16
N PHE A 171 -9.16 -9.45 -5.55
CA PHE A 171 -8.59 -9.34 -4.20
C PHE A 171 -9.39 -8.34 -3.36
N SER A 172 -9.48 -8.61 -2.05
CA SER A 172 -10.11 -7.71 -1.09
C SER A 172 -9.11 -6.66 -0.61
N TRP A 173 -9.63 -5.48 -0.30
CA TRP A 173 -8.87 -4.33 0.17
C TRP A 173 -9.71 -3.56 1.20
N LEU A 174 -9.12 -3.27 2.36
CA LEU A 174 -9.78 -2.53 3.45
C LEU A 174 -9.55 -1.03 3.31
#